data_31696057b3f651c90c1d8316a1d089db
#
_entry.id   31696057b3f651c90c1d8316a1d089db
#
_cell.length_a   1.000
_cell.length_b   1.000
_cell.length_c   1.000
_cell.angle_alpha   90.00
_cell.angle_beta   90.00
_cell.angle_gamma   90.00
#
_symmetry.space_group_name_H-M   'P 1'
#
loop_
_entity.id
_entity.type
_entity.pdbx_description
1 polymer ?
#
loop_
_entity_poly.entity_id
_entity_poly.type
_entity_poly.pdbx_seq_one_letter_code
_entity_poly.pdbx_strand_id
1 'polypeptide(L)'
;KSTGVQPYLCLVSYDSVKDTDAARDEYIESKYTELFSTSKGIDEGHMLFCYFACKNDKPDVMDGNWLYIVGKQTETVMDENAKQIFESYFMKYYEDDTSLDVDELFADTFSDSGKAIMKGPIHMRYVVIIIVAIVAAVIIVAMLIKWWKARKAQKNKEQEDLERMLDKPLETFGTDPVDELKDKYDDKK
;
A
#
# COMPACT_ATOMS: atom_id res chain seq x y z
N LYS A 1 8.07 -21.59 9.43
CA LYS A 1 7.14 -22.47 8.66
C LYS A 1 6.20 -21.67 7.74
N SER A 2 6.01 -20.38 7.97
CA SER A 2 5.07 -19.56 7.20
C SER A 2 5.58 -19.20 5.80
N THR A 3 6.86 -18.94 5.65
CA THR A 3 7.50 -18.54 4.39
C THR A 3 8.01 -19.69 3.54
N GLY A 4 8.16 -20.88 4.11
CA GLY A 4 8.87 -22.01 3.47
C GLY A 4 10.39 -21.86 3.46
N VAL A 5 10.93 -20.68 3.75
CA VAL A 5 12.36 -20.43 3.89
C VAL A 5 12.85 -20.97 5.22
N GLN A 6 13.98 -21.69 5.21
CA GLN A 6 14.63 -22.21 6.41
C GLN A 6 15.83 -21.32 6.77
N PRO A 7 15.69 -20.45 7.79
CA PRO A 7 16.80 -19.62 8.24
C PRO A 7 17.75 -20.40 9.14
N TYR A 8 19.04 -20.18 8.92
CA TYR A 8 20.13 -20.68 9.74
C TYR A 8 20.95 -19.51 10.27
N LEU A 9 21.28 -19.54 11.55
CA LEU A 9 22.16 -18.60 12.21
C LEU A 9 23.54 -19.20 12.42
N CYS A 10 24.58 -18.47 12.00
CA CYS A 10 25.97 -18.82 12.27
C CYS A 10 26.63 -17.70 13.08
N LEU A 11 27.03 -17.99 14.32
CA LEU A 11 27.79 -17.07 15.15
C LEU A 11 29.26 -17.35 14.95
N VAL A 12 30.02 -16.38 14.46
CA VAL A 12 31.43 -16.48 14.10
C VAL A 12 32.26 -15.71 15.13
N SER A 13 33.15 -16.42 15.83
CA SER A 13 34.01 -15.77 16.80
C SER A 13 35.07 -14.88 16.13
N TYR A 14 35.47 -13.81 16.82
CA TYR A 14 36.38 -12.79 16.33
C TYR A 14 37.66 -13.35 15.69
N ASP A 15 38.27 -14.38 16.27
CA ASP A 15 39.55 -14.96 15.82
C ASP A 15 39.40 -15.93 14.63
N SER A 16 38.16 -16.24 14.20
CA SER A 16 37.89 -17.26 13.18
C SER A 16 38.06 -16.78 11.75
N VAL A 17 37.82 -15.48 11.50
CA VAL A 17 37.87 -14.86 10.18
C VAL A 17 38.59 -13.53 10.26
N LYS A 18 39.40 -13.20 9.24
CA LYS A 18 40.03 -11.88 9.18
C LYS A 18 38.96 -10.79 9.09
N ASP A 19 39.20 -9.70 9.78
CA ASP A 19 38.30 -8.55 9.82
C ASP A 19 38.38 -7.71 8.53
N THR A 20 37.98 -8.30 7.43
CA THR A 20 37.85 -7.67 6.10
C THR A 20 36.60 -8.19 5.41
N ASP A 21 35.95 -7.32 4.62
CA ASP A 21 34.73 -7.67 3.90
C ASP A 21 34.94 -8.91 3.00
N ALA A 22 36.02 -8.92 2.23
CA ALA A 22 36.33 -10.04 1.33
C ALA A 22 36.50 -11.38 2.09
N ALA A 23 37.08 -11.37 3.30
CA ALA A 23 37.24 -12.59 4.08
C ALA A 23 35.90 -13.06 4.69
N ARG A 24 35.02 -12.14 5.03
CA ARG A 24 33.66 -12.43 5.51
C ARG A 24 32.78 -12.99 4.38
N ASP A 25 32.87 -12.42 3.17
CA ASP A 25 32.18 -12.90 1.99
C ASP A 25 32.62 -14.33 1.62
N GLU A 26 33.93 -14.57 1.53
CA GLU A 26 34.48 -15.91 1.26
C GLU A 26 34.06 -16.94 2.32
N TYR A 27 34.03 -16.52 3.58
CA TYR A 27 33.65 -17.42 4.68
C TYR A 27 32.17 -17.81 4.58
N ILE A 28 31.27 -16.86 4.38
CA ILE A 28 29.82 -17.15 4.33
C ILE A 28 29.46 -18.00 3.11
N GLU A 29 30.08 -17.77 1.94
CA GLU A 29 29.88 -18.58 0.74
C GLU A 29 30.38 -20.01 0.94
N SER A 30 31.59 -20.16 1.52
CA SER A 30 32.15 -21.45 1.86
C SER A 30 31.26 -22.19 2.86
N LYS A 31 30.80 -21.49 3.91
CA LYS A 31 29.95 -22.04 4.95
C LYS A 31 28.57 -22.44 4.43
N TYR A 32 27.99 -21.65 3.55
CA TYR A 32 26.74 -21.99 2.87
C TYR A 32 26.91 -23.30 2.07
N THR A 33 27.96 -23.39 1.29
CA THR A 33 28.26 -24.58 0.51
C THR A 33 28.51 -25.82 1.42
N GLU A 34 29.26 -25.66 2.51
CA GLU A 34 29.53 -26.75 3.47
C GLU A 34 28.23 -27.29 4.10
N LEU A 35 27.34 -26.37 4.54
CA LEU A 35 26.14 -26.75 5.29
C LEU A 35 25.07 -27.38 4.39
N PHE A 36 24.95 -26.90 3.15
CA PHE A 36 23.82 -27.25 2.28
C PHE A 36 24.21 -28.09 1.06
N SER A 37 25.46 -28.59 0.99
CA SER A 37 25.86 -29.54 -0.04
C SER A 37 25.15 -30.87 0.12
N THR A 38 24.58 -31.35 -0.95
CA THR A 38 23.91 -32.65 -1.04
C THR A 38 24.55 -33.50 -2.15
N SER A 39 24.20 -34.74 -2.25
CA SER A 39 24.62 -35.63 -3.36
C SER A 39 24.10 -35.16 -4.73
N LYS A 40 23.16 -34.24 -4.79
CA LYS A 40 22.53 -33.69 -6.00
C LYS A 40 22.94 -32.25 -6.32
N GLY A 41 23.81 -31.66 -5.51
CA GLY A 41 24.21 -30.25 -5.58
C GLY A 41 23.92 -29.51 -4.29
N ILE A 42 23.97 -28.19 -4.33
CA ILE A 42 23.67 -27.35 -3.17
C ILE A 42 22.14 -27.24 -3.04
N ASP A 43 21.62 -27.45 -1.82
CA ASP A 43 20.23 -27.19 -1.50
C ASP A 43 20.05 -25.68 -1.27
N GLU A 44 19.40 -25.03 -2.21
CA GLU A 44 19.21 -23.58 -2.23
C GLU A 44 17.89 -23.15 -1.57
N GLY A 45 17.25 -24.02 -0.79
CA GLY A 45 16.03 -23.75 -0.02
C GLY A 45 16.26 -23.00 1.30
N HIS A 46 17.47 -22.53 1.55
CA HIS A 46 17.91 -22.01 2.84
C HIS A 46 18.34 -20.55 2.78
N MET A 47 18.27 -19.89 3.94
CA MET A 47 18.90 -18.60 4.20
C MET A 47 19.93 -18.78 5.31
N LEU A 48 21.17 -18.40 5.06
CA LEU A 48 22.23 -18.40 6.07
C LEU A 48 22.52 -16.96 6.49
N PHE A 49 22.36 -16.68 7.76
CA PHE A 49 22.75 -15.42 8.38
C PHE A 49 24.01 -15.66 9.24
N CYS A 50 25.07 -14.93 8.99
CA CYS A 50 26.30 -14.97 9.77
C CYS A 50 26.50 -13.68 10.53
N TYR A 51 26.70 -13.79 11.84
CA TYR A 51 27.15 -12.69 12.67
C TYR A 51 28.62 -12.89 13.01
N PHE A 52 29.45 -11.91 12.69
CA PHE A 52 30.89 -11.92 12.93
C PHE A 52 31.19 -11.06 14.16
N ALA A 53 31.49 -11.70 15.26
CA ALA A 53 31.75 -11.03 16.53
C ALA A 53 32.95 -10.10 16.46
N CYS A 54 32.88 -8.96 17.13
CA CYS A 54 33.99 -8.05 17.36
C CYS A 54 34.81 -8.53 18.59
N LYS A 55 36.05 -8.04 18.69
CA LYS A 55 36.94 -8.35 19.81
C LYS A 55 36.35 -8.03 21.19
N ASN A 56 35.51 -7.03 21.26
CA ASN A 56 34.96 -6.54 22.51
C ASN A 56 33.46 -6.89 22.68
N ASP A 57 32.91 -7.71 21.79
CA ASP A 57 31.52 -8.14 21.90
C ASP A 57 31.26 -8.81 23.23
N LYS A 58 30.16 -8.48 23.84
CA LYS A 58 29.61 -9.11 25.03
C LYS A 58 28.26 -9.71 24.68
N PRO A 59 27.76 -10.68 25.47
CA PRO A 59 26.46 -11.27 25.21
C PRO A 59 25.29 -10.25 25.11
N ASP A 60 25.45 -9.12 25.76
CA ASP A 60 24.48 -8.04 25.87
C ASP A 60 24.80 -6.81 24.98
N VAL A 61 25.93 -6.81 24.25
CA VAL A 61 26.33 -5.72 23.36
C VAL A 61 26.97 -6.30 22.11
N MET A 62 26.24 -6.28 21.03
CA MET A 62 26.67 -6.81 19.74
C MET A 62 27.13 -5.66 18.85
N ASP A 63 28.44 -5.49 18.68
CA ASP A 63 29.06 -4.46 17.82
C ASP A 63 29.69 -5.06 16.54
N GLY A 64 29.39 -6.31 16.25
CA GLY A 64 29.97 -7.07 15.14
C GLY A 64 29.36 -6.73 13.78
N ASN A 65 29.89 -7.39 12.76
CA ASN A 65 29.38 -7.29 11.40
C ASN A 65 28.45 -8.46 11.11
N TRP A 66 27.54 -8.28 10.21
CA TRP A 66 26.62 -9.33 9.77
C TRP A 66 26.51 -9.39 8.25
N LEU A 67 26.34 -10.60 7.74
CA LEU A 67 26.07 -10.88 6.34
C LEU A 67 25.05 -12.00 6.23
N TYR A 68 24.33 -12.08 5.13
CA TYR A 68 23.46 -13.21 4.85
C TYR A 68 23.48 -13.61 3.37
N ILE A 69 23.26 -14.89 3.12
CA ILE A 69 23.04 -15.44 1.78
C ILE A 69 21.65 -16.05 1.75
N VAL A 70 20.95 -15.78 0.65
CA VAL A 70 19.65 -16.36 0.31
C VAL A 70 19.86 -17.30 -0.88
N GLY A 71 19.51 -18.55 -0.75
CA GLY A 71 19.62 -19.51 -1.85
C GLY A 71 18.60 -19.20 -2.96
N LYS A 72 18.91 -19.57 -4.19
CA LYS A 72 18.10 -19.23 -5.39
C LYS A 72 16.66 -19.69 -5.32
N GLN A 73 16.41 -20.84 -4.66
CA GLN A 73 15.03 -21.33 -4.51
C GLN A 73 14.21 -20.47 -3.54
N THR A 74 14.87 -19.80 -2.61
CA THR A 74 14.21 -18.91 -1.66
C THR A 74 14.04 -17.49 -2.18
N GLU A 75 14.73 -17.09 -3.24
CA GLU A 75 14.64 -15.75 -3.83
C GLU A 75 13.23 -15.38 -4.31
N THR A 76 12.40 -16.37 -4.63
CA THR A 76 11.00 -16.14 -4.98
C THR A 76 10.14 -15.61 -3.83
N VAL A 77 10.56 -15.92 -2.59
CA VAL A 77 9.92 -15.47 -1.35
C VAL A 77 10.71 -14.32 -0.73
N MET A 78 12.04 -14.42 -0.77
CA MET A 78 12.99 -13.41 -0.30
C MET A 78 13.41 -12.50 -1.44
N ASP A 79 12.44 -11.87 -2.09
CA ASP A 79 12.69 -10.83 -3.07
C ASP A 79 13.28 -9.56 -2.42
N GLU A 80 13.59 -8.55 -3.19
CA GLU A 80 14.20 -7.32 -2.70
C GLU A 80 13.39 -6.63 -1.61
N ASN A 81 12.05 -6.65 -1.72
CA ASN A 81 11.15 -6.14 -0.69
C ASN A 81 11.22 -6.97 0.60
N ALA A 82 11.25 -8.29 0.48
CA ALA A 82 11.34 -9.19 1.62
C ALA A 82 12.69 -9.04 2.35
N LYS A 83 13.79 -8.86 1.62
CA LYS A 83 15.10 -8.54 2.18
C LYS A 83 15.07 -7.23 2.97
N GLN A 84 14.51 -6.16 2.40
CA GLN A 84 14.38 -4.87 3.10
C GLN A 84 13.49 -4.98 4.36
N ILE A 85 12.41 -5.75 4.31
CA ILE A 85 11.58 -6.02 5.50
C ILE A 85 12.40 -6.75 6.56
N PHE A 86 13.14 -7.79 6.16
CA PHE A 86 13.99 -8.54 7.07
C PHE A 86 15.06 -7.65 7.73
N GLU A 87 15.78 -6.88 6.95
CA GLU A 87 16.80 -5.94 7.44
C GLU A 87 16.20 -4.88 8.38
N SER A 88 15.02 -4.37 8.06
CA SER A 88 14.33 -3.38 8.92
C SER A 88 13.95 -3.98 10.29
N TYR A 89 13.52 -5.25 10.34
CA TYR A 89 13.24 -5.92 11.60
C TYR A 89 14.53 -6.26 12.36
N PHE A 90 15.58 -6.68 11.65
CA PHE A 90 16.88 -6.94 12.27
C PHE A 90 17.44 -5.67 12.91
N MET A 91 17.50 -4.56 12.17
CA MET A 91 18.00 -3.27 12.68
C MET A 91 17.18 -2.77 13.86
N LYS A 92 15.85 -2.93 13.80
CA LYS A 92 14.98 -2.57 14.91
C LYS A 92 15.35 -3.29 16.20
N TYR A 93 15.55 -4.60 16.16
CA TYR A 93 15.92 -5.37 17.37
C TYR A 93 17.38 -5.18 17.75
N TYR A 94 18.24 -4.95 16.78
CA TYR A 94 19.67 -4.73 17.00
C TYR A 94 19.99 -3.37 17.62
N GLU A 95 19.29 -2.30 17.19
CA GLU A 95 19.56 -0.93 17.64
C GLU A 95 18.64 -0.50 18.80
N ASP A 96 17.34 -0.86 18.74
CA ASP A 96 16.35 -0.32 19.66
C ASP A 96 16.22 -1.13 20.95
N ASP A 97 16.49 -2.43 20.94
CA ASP A 97 16.29 -3.31 22.08
C ASP A 97 17.56 -4.02 22.50
N THR A 98 18.45 -3.24 23.12
CA THR A 98 19.72 -3.73 23.67
C THR A 98 19.56 -4.66 24.87
N SER A 99 18.34 -4.95 25.30
CA SER A 99 18.05 -5.85 26.44
C SER A 99 17.83 -7.32 26.03
N LEU A 100 17.70 -7.58 24.71
CA LEU A 100 17.50 -8.92 24.20
C LEU A 100 18.80 -9.72 24.20
N ASP A 101 18.72 -10.98 24.62
CA ASP A 101 19.78 -11.92 24.39
C ASP A 101 19.91 -12.25 22.90
N VAL A 102 21.09 -12.66 22.45
CA VAL A 102 21.41 -12.90 21.02
C VAL A 102 20.42 -13.88 20.38
N ASP A 103 20.03 -14.93 21.08
CA ASP A 103 19.08 -15.92 20.61
C ASP A 103 17.65 -15.37 20.50
N GLU A 104 17.20 -14.53 21.43
CA GLU A 104 15.91 -13.85 21.37
C GLU A 104 15.87 -12.83 20.22
N LEU A 105 16.91 -12.02 20.06
CA LEU A 105 17.04 -11.06 18.96
C LEU A 105 16.83 -11.73 17.60
N PHE A 106 17.54 -12.83 17.35
CA PHE A 106 17.42 -13.53 16.07
C PHE A 106 16.10 -14.28 15.94
N ALA A 107 15.60 -14.90 17.02
CA ALA A 107 14.31 -15.57 16.99
C ALA A 107 13.17 -14.61 16.65
N ASP A 108 13.14 -13.41 17.25
CA ASP A 108 12.15 -12.40 17.02
C ASP A 108 12.31 -11.76 15.63
N THR A 109 13.54 -11.49 15.20
CA THR A 109 13.82 -11.01 13.84
C THR A 109 13.23 -11.97 12.79
N PHE A 110 13.56 -13.25 12.85
CA PHE A 110 13.07 -14.25 11.88
C PHE A 110 11.56 -14.48 11.99
N SER A 111 11.00 -14.47 13.20
CA SER A 111 9.58 -14.65 13.43
C SER A 111 8.75 -13.48 12.86
N ASP A 112 9.13 -12.27 13.20
CA ASP A 112 8.32 -11.09 12.89
C ASP A 112 8.53 -10.61 11.45
N SER A 113 9.77 -10.64 10.95
CA SER A 113 10.00 -10.41 9.51
C SER A 113 9.28 -11.43 8.65
N GLY A 114 9.32 -12.73 9.02
CA GLY A 114 8.59 -13.78 8.31
C GLY A 114 7.08 -13.56 8.29
N LYS A 115 6.48 -13.11 9.40
CA LYS A 115 5.05 -12.73 9.44
C LYS A 115 4.76 -11.52 8.55
N ALA A 116 5.65 -10.51 8.55
CA ALA A 116 5.49 -9.30 7.75
C ALA A 116 5.61 -9.59 6.25
N ILE A 117 6.60 -10.39 5.84
CA ILE A 117 6.81 -10.83 4.46
C ILE A 117 5.57 -11.58 3.94
N MET A 118 5.01 -12.49 4.75
CA MET A 118 3.84 -13.28 4.35
C MET A 118 2.53 -12.48 4.33
N LYS A 119 2.45 -11.36 5.02
CA LYS A 119 1.29 -10.45 4.88
C LYS A 119 1.24 -9.79 3.50
N GLY A 120 2.35 -9.83 2.79
CA GLY A 120 2.53 -9.19 1.50
C GLY A 120 2.57 -7.66 1.60
N PRO A 121 3.22 -6.97 0.70
CA PRO A 121 3.03 -5.53 0.60
C PRO A 121 1.54 -5.30 0.34
N ILE A 122 0.94 -4.34 1.03
CA ILE A 122 -0.34 -3.76 0.60
C ILE A 122 -0.05 -3.33 -0.83
N HIS A 123 -0.51 -4.12 -1.81
CA HIS A 123 -0.14 -3.89 -3.20
C HIS A 123 -0.48 -2.43 -3.49
N MET A 124 0.51 -1.63 -3.89
CA MET A 124 0.33 -0.23 -4.30
C MET A 124 -0.88 -0.08 -5.23
N ARG A 125 -1.21 -1.14 -6.00
CA ARG A 125 -2.42 -1.23 -6.81
C ARG A 125 -3.71 -1.05 -6.01
N TYR A 126 -3.84 -1.67 -4.82
CA TYR A 126 -5.04 -1.50 -3.98
C TYR A 126 -5.13 -0.11 -3.39
N VAL A 127 -3.99 0.48 -2.99
CA VAL A 127 -3.95 1.87 -2.50
C VAL A 127 -4.38 2.83 -3.60
N VAL A 128 -3.87 2.66 -4.82
CA VAL A 128 -4.28 3.47 -5.99
C VAL A 128 -5.75 3.27 -6.31
N ILE A 129 -6.27 2.04 -6.29
CA ILE A 129 -7.70 1.75 -6.53
C ILE A 129 -8.57 2.44 -5.48
N ILE A 130 -8.20 2.39 -4.20
CA ILE A 130 -8.94 3.05 -3.12
C ILE A 130 -8.94 4.57 -3.32
N ILE A 131 -7.81 5.18 -3.65
CA ILE A 131 -7.71 6.62 -3.90
C ILE A 131 -8.60 7.01 -5.09
N VAL A 132 -8.54 6.27 -6.21
CA VAL A 132 -9.37 6.52 -7.39
C VAL A 132 -10.86 6.36 -7.05
N ALA A 133 -11.24 5.36 -6.25
CA ALA A 133 -12.62 5.17 -5.82
C ALA A 133 -13.13 6.34 -4.96
N ILE A 134 -12.31 6.87 -4.05
CA ILE A 134 -12.66 8.03 -3.22
C ILE A 134 -12.85 9.28 -4.10
N VAL A 135 -11.94 9.54 -5.04
CA VAL A 135 -12.05 10.67 -5.98
C VAL A 135 -13.32 10.57 -6.84
N ALA A 136 -13.62 9.39 -7.37
CA ALA A 136 -14.83 9.13 -8.13
C ALA A 136 -16.10 9.38 -7.30
N ALA A 137 -16.13 8.93 -6.04
CA ALA A 137 -17.24 9.17 -5.13
C ALA A 137 -17.47 10.67 -4.87
N VAL A 138 -16.41 11.46 -4.67
CA VAL A 138 -16.49 12.91 -4.47
C VAL A 138 -17.07 13.60 -5.73
N ILE A 139 -16.66 13.19 -6.92
CA ILE A 139 -17.17 13.73 -8.18
C ILE A 139 -18.68 13.43 -8.33
N ILE A 140 -19.09 12.19 -8.04
CA ILE A 140 -20.51 11.78 -8.09
C ILE A 140 -21.35 12.63 -7.13
N VAL A 141 -20.90 12.81 -5.89
CA VAL A 141 -21.60 13.63 -4.89
C VAL A 141 -21.70 15.08 -5.36
N ALA A 142 -20.64 15.65 -5.92
CA ALA A 142 -20.65 17.01 -6.45
C ALA A 142 -21.64 17.16 -7.64
N MET A 143 -21.74 16.16 -8.53
CA MET A 143 -22.72 16.14 -9.62
C MET A 143 -24.15 16.04 -9.10
N LEU A 144 -24.39 15.20 -8.09
CA LEU A 144 -25.73 15.08 -7.47
C LEU A 144 -26.17 16.40 -6.82
N ILE A 145 -25.27 17.09 -6.12
CA ILE A 145 -25.57 18.40 -5.51
C ILE A 145 -25.89 19.44 -6.59
N LYS A 146 -25.13 19.49 -7.70
CA LYS A 146 -25.43 20.38 -8.82
C LYS A 146 -26.78 20.06 -9.45
N TRP A 147 -27.09 18.82 -9.66
CA TRP A 147 -28.35 18.37 -10.23
C TRP A 147 -29.55 18.71 -9.32
N TRP A 148 -29.40 18.50 -8.00
CA TRP A 148 -30.43 18.90 -7.03
C TRP A 148 -30.67 20.39 -6.99
N LYS A 149 -29.61 21.23 -7.04
CA LYS A 149 -29.71 22.67 -7.12
C LYS A 149 -30.39 23.13 -8.41
N ALA A 150 -30.06 22.51 -9.55
CA ALA A 150 -30.68 22.81 -10.83
C ALA A 150 -32.18 22.46 -10.82
N ARG A 151 -32.58 21.30 -10.30
CA ARG A 151 -33.99 20.92 -10.15
C ARG A 151 -34.76 21.88 -9.24
N LYS A 152 -34.16 22.30 -8.14
CA LYS A 152 -34.78 23.25 -7.21
C LYS A 152 -34.97 24.62 -7.85
N ALA A 153 -34.00 25.05 -8.64
CA ALA A 153 -34.11 26.33 -9.39
C ALA A 153 -35.19 26.30 -10.49
N GLN A 154 -35.40 25.16 -11.18
CA GLN A 154 -36.47 24.96 -12.13
C GLN A 154 -37.85 25.05 -11.46
N LYS A 155 -38.05 24.35 -10.34
CA LYS A 155 -39.31 24.39 -9.59
C LYS A 155 -39.64 25.79 -9.09
N ASN A 156 -38.67 26.56 -8.65
CA ASN A 156 -38.88 27.94 -8.21
C ASN A 156 -39.28 28.84 -9.40
N LYS A 157 -38.69 28.66 -10.59
CA LYS A 157 -39.08 29.39 -11.79
C LYS A 157 -40.51 29.06 -12.25
N GLU A 158 -40.88 27.76 -12.21
CA GLU A 158 -42.25 27.33 -12.53
C GLU A 158 -43.28 27.92 -11.56
N GLN A 159 -42.96 28.07 -10.27
CA GLN A 159 -43.81 28.71 -9.27
C GLN A 159 -43.91 30.23 -9.51
N GLU A 160 -42.80 30.91 -9.79
CA GLU A 160 -42.81 32.33 -10.13
C GLU A 160 -43.60 32.63 -11.43
N ASP A 161 -43.52 31.75 -12.44
CA ASP A 161 -44.28 31.90 -13.67
C ASP A 161 -45.76 31.63 -13.45
N LEU A 162 -46.13 30.67 -12.60
CA LEU A 162 -47.52 30.44 -12.19
C LEU A 162 -48.10 31.62 -11.40
N GLU A 163 -47.35 32.18 -10.44
CA GLU A 163 -47.77 33.38 -9.71
C GLU A 163 -47.93 34.58 -10.65
N ARG A 164 -47.05 34.79 -11.62
CA ARG A 164 -47.17 35.85 -12.64
C ARG A 164 -48.38 35.66 -13.55
N MET A 165 -48.78 34.42 -13.85
CA MET A 165 -50.00 34.13 -14.62
C MET A 165 -51.26 34.39 -13.82
N LEU A 166 -51.24 34.12 -12.50
CA LEU A 166 -52.36 34.39 -11.60
C LEU A 166 -52.54 35.85 -11.27
N ASP A 167 -51.44 36.63 -11.27
CA ASP A 167 -51.49 38.10 -11.02
C ASP A 167 -51.88 38.95 -12.28
N LYS A 168 -51.97 38.31 -13.46
CA LYS A 168 -52.49 39.01 -14.62
C LYS A 168 -53.99 39.21 -14.44
N PRO A 169 -54.46 40.45 -14.38
CA PRO A 169 -55.90 40.73 -14.22
C PRO A 169 -56.68 40.14 -15.39
N LEU A 170 -57.79 39.48 -15.09
CA LEU A 170 -58.70 38.81 -16.03
C LEU A 170 -59.28 39.77 -17.10
N GLU A 171 -59.03 41.05 -16.95
CA GLU A 171 -59.49 42.08 -17.86
C GLU A 171 -58.84 42.02 -19.25
N THR A 172 -57.74 41.32 -19.42
CA THR A 172 -57.08 41.21 -20.74
C THR A 172 -57.67 40.07 -21.61
N PHE A 173 -58.58 39.25 -21.08
CA PHE A 173 -59.24 38.19 -21.84
C PHE A 173 -60.52 38.57 -22.53
N GLY A 174 -61.00 39.87 -22.43
CA GLY A 174 -62.30 40.28 -22.89
C GLY A 174 -62.36 41.38 -23.93
N THR A 175 -61.24 41.95 -24.42
CA THR A 175 -61.27 43.14 -25.20
C THR A 175 -60.73 43.11 -26.64
N ASP A 176 -60.33 41.92 -27.10
CA ASP A 176 -60.01 41.83 -28.55
C ASP A 176 -60.34 40.41 -29.03
N PRO A 177 -61.23 40.19 -29.82
CA PRO A 177 -61.41 40.40 -31.26
C PRO A 177 -62.86 40.44 -31.72
N VAL A 178 -63.79 40.87 -30.85
CA VAL A 178 -65.20 40.89 -31.25
C VAL A 178 -65.46 42.04 -32.22
N ASP A 179 -64.72 43.14 -32.13
CA ASP A 179 -64.90 44.30 -33.05
C ASP A 179 -64.28 44.05 -34.43
N GLU A 180 -63.15 43.31 -34.54
CA GLU A 180 -62.61 42.95 -35.86
C GLU A 180 -63.46 41.93 -36.61
N LEU A 181 -64.24 41.12 -35.91
CA LEU A 181 -65.18 40.18 -36.56
C LEU A 181 -66.46 40.84 -37.03
N LYS A 182 -66.92 41.91 -36.43
CA LYS A 182 -68.11 42.71 -36.91
C LYS A 182 -67.86 43.40 -38.23
N ASP A 183 -66.70 44.00 -38.39
CA ASP A 183 -66.36 44.70 -39.67
C ASP A 183 -66.18 43.72 -40.82
N LYS A 184 -65.91 42.52 -40.62
CA LYS A 184 -65.71 41.47 -41.64
C LYS A 184 -67.01 40.83 -42.13
N TYR A 185 -68.14 41.03 -41.43
CA TYR A 185 -69.44 40.47 -41.79
C TYR A 185 -70.44 41.50 -42.29
N ASP A 186 -70.17 42.80 -42.12
CA ASP A 186 -71.06 43.88 -42.64
C ASP A 186 -70.75 44.30 -44.08
N ASP A 187 -69.66 43.87 -44.69
CA ASP A 187 -69.30 44.16 -46.10
C ASP A 187 -69.84 43.15 -47.12
N LYS A 188 -70.90 42.37 -46.78
CA LYS A 188 -71.61 41.52 -47.74
C LYS A 188 -73.14 41.76 -47.70
N LYS A 189 -73.56 42.96 -48.18
CA LYS A 189 -74.88 43.20 -48.77
C LYS A 189 -74.77 44.08 -49.99
#